data_d6df37acb933a06595648886bc2e9111
#
_entry.id   d6df37acb933a06595648886bc2e9111
#
_cell.length_a   1.000
_cell.length_b   1.000
_cell.length_c   1.000
_cell.angle_alpha   90.00
_cell.angle_beta   90.00
_cell.angle_gamma   90.00
#
_symmetry.space_group_name_H-M   'P 1'
#
loop_
_entity.id
_entity.type
_entity.pdbx_description
1 polymer ?
#
loop_
_entity_poly.entity_id
_entity_poly.type
_entity_poly.pdbx_seq_one_letter_code
_entity_poly.pdbx_strand_id
1 'polypeptide(L)'
;MYITERIATELKDETHAALITSPVSRRYATGFSSSAGVVFITKKRSWLIIDSRYYEKAVQQAKGCEVLLLSDLRKQLYAIIEDEGIQVVSI
;
A
#
# COMPACT_ATOMS: atom_id res chain seq x y z
N MET A 1 -15.21 7.81 -2.63
CA MET A 1 -14.17 7.37 -1.66
C MET A 1 -13.44 6.16 -2.24
N TYR A 2 -12.12 6.19 -2.22
CA TYR A 2 -11.33 5.03 -2.64
C TYR A 2 -11.39 3.93 -1.60
N ILE A 3 -11.20 2.69 -2.05
CA ILE A 3 -11.19 1.54 -1.14
C ILE A 3 -10.07 1.66 -0.10
N THR A 4 -8.89 2.18 -0.50
CA THR A 4 -7.79 2.40 0.43
C THR A 4 -8.18 3.37 1.56
N GLU A 5 -8.97 4.38 1.26
CA GLU A 5 -9.46 5.32 2.27
C GLU A 5 -10.43 4.63 3.24
N ARG A 6 -11.28 3.74 2.73
CA ARG A 6 -12.18 2.96 3.58
C ARG A 6 -11.41 2.05 4.54
N ILE A 7 -10.39 1.37 4.04
CA ILE A 7 -9.53 0.53 4.87
C ILE A 7 -8.83 1.38 5.94
N ALA A 8 -8.34 2.56 5.54
CA ALA A 8 -7.69 3.47 6.48
C ALA A 8 -8.62 3.91 7.61
N THR A 9 -9.91 4.14 7.32
CA THR A 9 -10.86 4.52 8.37
C THR A 9 -11.11 3.42 9.38
N GLU A 10 -10.89 2.16 9.01
CA GLU A 10 -11.06 1.01 9.90
C GLU A 10 -9.85 0.77 10.80
N LEU A 11 -8.70 1.41 10.53
CA LEU A 11 -7.54 1.32 11.39
C LEU A 11 -7.83 2.01 12.73
N LYS A 12 -7.33 1.42 13.81
CA LYS A 12 -7.62 1.89 15.17
C LYS A 12 -7.18 3.33 15.39
N ASP A 13 -5.96 3.66 15.00
CA ASP A 13 -5.39 5.00 15.12
C ASP A 13 -4.20 5.17 14.17
N GLU A 14 -3.50 6.31 14.28
CA GLU A 14 -2.38 6.64 13.39
C GLU A 14 -1.14 5.77 13.58
N THR A 15 -1.10 4.95 14.65
CA THR A 15 0.02 4.02 14.88
C THR A 15 -0.21 2.65 14.24
N HIS A 16 -1.37 2.42 13.65
CA HIS A 16 -1.73 1.17 13.00
C HIS A 16 -1.67 1.31 11.49
N ALA A 17 -1.27 0.22 10.83
CA ALA A 17 -1.23 0.13 9.37
C ALA A 17 -1.70 -1.24 8.92
N ALA A 18 -2.12 -1.33 7.67
CA ALA A 18 -2.48 -2.59 7.02
C ALA A 18 -1.50 -2.90 5.90
N LEU A 19 -1.02 -4.14 5.83
CA LEU A 19 -0.18 -4.63 4.74
C LEU A 19 -0.94 -5.68 3.96
N ILE A 20 -1.17 -5.42 2.69
CA ILE A 20 -1.92 -6.31 1.81
C ILE A 20 -0.97 -6.95 0.81
N THR A 21 -0.87 -8.28 0.84
CA THR A 21 0.04 -9.03 -0.02
C THR A 21 -0.67 -9.92 -1.05
N SER A 22 -1.92 -10.31 -0.79
CA SER A 22 -2.70 -11.15 -1.70
C SER A 22 -2.99 -10.41 -3.02
N PRO A 23 -2.81 -11.06 -4.19
CA PRO A 23 -3.16 -10.44 -5.48
C PRO A 23 -4.61 -9.99 -5.56
N VAL A 24 -5.53 -10.80 -5.04
CA VAL A 24 -6.96 -10.47 -5.04
C VAL A 24 -7.25 -9.25 -4.19
N SER A 25 -6.69 -9.19 -2.99
CA SER A 25 -6.89 -8.06 -2.08
C SER A 25 -6.25 -6.78 -2.60
N ARG A 26 -5.08 -6.89 -3.23
CA ARG A 26 -4.42 -5.73 -3.87
C ARG A 26 -5.28 -5.15 -4.98
N ARG A 27 -5.84 -6.01 -5.83
CA ARG A 27 -6.74 -5.59 -6.90
C ARG A 27 -7.97 -4.91 -6.35
N TYR A 28 -8.55 -5.45 -5.30
CA TYR A 28 -9.71 -4.84 -4.64
C TYR A 28 -9.37 -3.45 -4.12
N ALA A 29 -8.22 -3.30 -3.45
CA ALA A 29 -7.84 -2.04 -2.81
C ALA A 29 -7.48 -0.94 -3.80
N THR A 30 -6.79 -1.27 -4.90
CA THR A 30 -6.23 -0.27 -5.82
C THR A 30 -6.90 -0.23 -7.19
N GLY A 31 -7.69 -1.25 -7.52
CA GLY A 31 -8.26 -1.41 -8.86
C GLY A 31 -7.25 -1.85 -9.90
N PHE A 32 -6.01 -2.13 -9.50
CA PHE A 32 -4.95 -2.53 -10.42
C PHE A 32 -4.53 -3.98 -10.17
N SER A 33 -4.48 -4.77 -11.25
CA SER A 33 -4.13 -6.18 -11.18
C SER A 33 -2.66 -6.40 -11.49
N SER A 34 -1.95 -7.10 -10.60
CA SER A 34 -0.56 -7.47 -10.81
C SER A 34 -0.25 -8.79 -10.10
N SER A 35 0.77 -9.50 -10.58
CA SER A 35 1.20 -10.76 -9.97
C SER A 35 2.14 -10.56 -8.78
N ALA A 36 2.70 -9.37 -8.63
CA ALA A 36 3.66 -9.05 -7.57
C ALA A 36 3.39 -7.68 -6.99
N GLY A 37 3.92 -7.42 -5.81
CA GLY A 37 3.77 -6.13 -5.14
C GLY A 37 3.04 -6.24 -3.81
N VAL A 38 3.00 -5.13 -3.08
CA VAL A 38 2.26 -5.03 -1.82
C VAL A 38 1.57 -3.68 -1.75
N VAL A 39 0.48 -3.62 -0.97
CA VAL A 39 -0.18 -2.35 -0.63
C VAL A 39 -0.02 -2.12 0.86
N PHE A 40 0.43 -0.93 1.23
CA PHE A 40 0.61 -0.53 2.62
C PHE A 40 -0.26 0.68 2.89
N ILE A 41 -1.12 0.58 3.90
CA ILE A 41 -2.15 1.59 4.18
C ILE A 41 -2.00 2.09 5.62
N THR A 42 -1.84 3.40 5.77
CA THR A 42 -1.92 4.07 7.07
C THR A 42 -3.15 4.96 7.08
N LYS A 43 -3.47 5.57 8.23
CA LYS A 43 -4.59 6.52 8.26
C LYS A 43 -4.36 7.76 7.40
N LYS A 44 -3.11 8.09 7.11
CA LYS A 44 -2.78 9.30 6.35
C LYS A 44 -2.55 9.05 4.87
N ARG A 45 -1.96 7.91 4.52
CA ARG A 45 -1.51 7.61 3.16
C ARG A 45 -1.63 6.14 2.83
N SER A 46 -1.56 5.85 1.53
CA SER A 46 -1.54 4.48 1.03
C SER A 46 -0.52 4.38 -0.08
N TRP A 47 0.18 3.25 -0.15
CA TRP A 47 1.22 3.00 -1.16
C TRP A 47 1.00 1.65 -1.81
N LEU A 48 1.20 1.61 -3.13
CA LEU A 48 1.35 0.38 -3.89
C LEU A 48 2.83 0.28 -4.28
N ILE A 49 3.55 -0.69 -3.72
CA ILE A 49 4.96 -0.91 -4.00
C ILE A 49 5.04 -2.06 -4.99
N ILE A 50 5.54 -1.79 -6.19
CA ILE A 50 5.41 -2.72 -7.31
C ILE A 50 6.68 -2.71 -8.16
N ASP A 51 6.98 -3.85 -8.81
CA ASP A 51 8.19 -3.97 -9.60
C ASP A 51 8.12 -3.21 -10.93
N SER A 52 9.27 -3.12 -11.62
CA SER A 52 9.40 -2.32 -12.83
C SER A 52 8.50 -2.79 -13.97
N ARG A 53 8.12 -4.07 -14.02
CA ARG A 53 7.26 -4.60 -15.07
C ARG A 53 5.88 -3.96 -15.07
N TYR A 54 5.39 -3.56 -13.92
CA TYR A 54 4.04 -3.02 -13.74
C TYR A 54 4.02 -1.54 -13.36
N TYR A 55 5.16 -0.95 -13.07
CA TYR A 55 5.24 0.37 -12.44
C TYR A 55 4.53 1.45 -13.28
N GLU A 56 4.84 1.55 -14.56
CA GLU A 56 4.25 2.58 -15.42
C GLU A 56 2.74 2.46 -15.52
N LYS A 57 2.25 1.24 -15.67
CA LYS A 57 0.79 1.00 -15.72
C LYS A 57 0.14 1.31 -14.38
N ALA A 58 0.80 0.95 -13.29
CA ALA A 58 0.28 1.22 -11.95
C ALA A 58 0.14 2.71 -11.69
N VAL A 59 1.12 3.52 -12.09
CA VAL A 59 1.06 4.97 -11.95
C VAL A 59 -0.16 5.54 -12.66
N GLN A 60 -0.52 4.97 -13.81
CA GLN A 60 -1.67 5.43 -14.59
C GLN A 60 -3.01 4.89 -14.11
N GLN A 61 -3.04 3.67 -13.58
CA GLN A 61 -4.28 2.93 -13.34
C GLN A 61 -4.63 2.70 -11.88
N ALA A 62 -3.66 2.63 -10.98
CA ALA A 62 -3.94 2.41 -9.57
C ALA A 62 -4.63 3.62 -8.95
N LYS A 63 -5.61 3.39 -8.09
CA LYS A 63 -6.43 4.45 -7.51
C LYS A 63 -6.31 4.49 -5.99
N GLY A 64 -6.29 5.69 -5.46
CA GLY A 64 -6.31 5.90 -4.02
C GLY A 64 -5.00 5.60 -3.32
N CYS A 65 -3.88 5.56 -4.04
CA CYS A 65 -2.58 5.28 -3.45
C CYS A 65 -1.45 5.93 -4.23
N GLU A 66 -0.32 6.12 -3.56
CA GLU A 66 0.92 6.49 -4.23
C GLU A 66 1.56 5.21 -4.76
N VAL A 67 2.23 5.28 -5.90
CA VAL A 67 2.89 4.13 -6.50
C VAL A 67 4.39 4.29 -6.33
N LEU A 68 5.03 3.29 -5.71
CA LEU A 68 6.46 3.27 -5.51
C LEU A 68 7.08 2.12 -6.30
N LEU A 69 8.22 2.38 -6.93
CA LEU A 69 8.98 1.34 -7.58
C LEU A 69 9.66 0.46 -6.54
N LEU A 70 9.41 -0.84 -6.61
CA LEU A 70 10.02 -1.80 -5.69
C LEU A 70 11.53 -1.83 -5.88
N SER A 71 12.28 -1.62 -4.83
CA SER A 71 13.75 -1.79 -4.80
C SER A 71 14.12 -2.76 -3.68
N ASP A 72 14.11 -2.31 -2.44
CA ASP A 72 14.28 -3.16 -1.27
C ASP A 72 13.04 -3.01 -0.40
N LEU A 73 12.13 -3.97 -0.49
CA LEU A 73 10.82 -3.89 0.15
C LEU A 73 10.94 -3.66 1.66
N ARG A 74 11.85 -4.40 2.31
CA ARG A 74 12.04 -4.28 3.77
C ARG A 74 12.45 -2.86 4.14
N LYS A 75 13.42 -2.29 3.44
CA LYS A 75 13.89 -0.92 3.70
C LYS A 75 12.80 0.10 3.40
N GLN A 76 12.06 -0.09 2.31
CA GLN A 76 10.98 0.81 1.93
C GLN A 76 9.88 0.82 2.98
N LEU A 77 9.47 -0.36 3.47
CA LEU A 77 8.45 -0.45 4.52
C LEU A 77 8.94 0.14 5.84
N TYR A 78 10.19 -0.12 6.23
CA TYR A 78 10.73 0.45 7.46
C TYR A 78 10.80 1.98 7.40
N ALA A 79 11.16 2.53 6.24
CA ALA A 79 11.19 3.99 6.07
C ALA A 79 9.80 4.60 6.29
N ILE A 80 8.76 3.98 5.74
CA ILE A 80 7.38 4.42 5.93
C ILE A 80 6.95 4.26 7.40
N ILE A 81 7.28 3.13 8.01
CA ILE A 81 6.95 2.85 9.40
C ILE A 81 7.56 3.90 10.32
N GLU A 82 8.83 4.25 10.13
CA GLU A 82 9.49 5.28 10.93
C GLU A 82 8.88 6.65 10.69
N ASP A 83 8.68 7.00 9.41
CA ASP A 83 8.19 8.32 9.03
C ASP A 83 6.78 8.58 9.55
N GLU A 84 5.93 7.57 9.53
CA GLU A 84 4.52 7.67 9.95
C GLU A 84 4.30 7.31 11.42
N GLY A 85 5.32 6.83 12.11
CA GLY A 85 5.20 6.43 13.51
C GLY A 85 4.36 5.18 13.73
N ILE A 86 4.41 4.23 12.79
CA ILE A 86 3.63 3.01 12.87
C ILE A 86 4.19 2.05 13.91
N GLN A 87 3.34 1.51 14.75
CA GLN A 87 3.71 0.56 15.80
C GLN A 87 3.11 -0.82 15.58
N VAL A 88 1.98 -0.91 14.91
CA VAL A 88 1.26 -2.17 14.65
C VAL A 88 0.94 -2.29 13.17
N VAL A 89 1.33 -3.41 12.57
CA VAL A 89 1.01 -3.73 11.17
C VAL A 89 0.13 -4.97 11.15
N SER A 90 -1.05 -4.84 10.57
CA SER A 90 -1.98 -5.96 10.38
C SER A 90 -1.81 -6.52 8.98
N ILE A 91 -1.78 -7.83 8.88
CA ILE A 91 -1.63 -8.53 7.62
C ILE A 91 -2.96 -9.15 7.21
#